data_75347556e233b404dc4ce4642de87a6d
#
_entry.id   75347556e233b404dc4ce4642de87a6d
#
_cell.length_a   1.000
_cell.length_b   1.000
_cell.length_c   1.000
_cell.angle_alpha   90.00
_cell.angle_beta   90.00
_cell.angle_gamma   90.00
#
_symmetry.space_group_name_H-M   'P 1'
#
loop_
_entity.id
_entity.type
_entity.pdbx_description
1 polymer ?
#
loop_
_entity_poly.entity_id
_entity_poly.type
_entity_poly.pdbx_seq_one_letter_code
_entity_poly.pdbx_strand_id
1 'polypeptide(L)'
;MQFTKLGSSPLVVSRVCLGTMTWGQQNTEAEAKEQLDVAFKEFGVNFLDTAEMYPVPTKAETQGRTDLIIGKWLKESGISRDKVVLATKVAGPGISWLPGRNGENSRVRKRDIIVSVEASLKRLGTEYIDLLQIHWPDRYVPIFGANAYNRSLEREATPFEEQLEALNELIKQGKVRQIGLSNESPYGIMKFSAAAQQLGIQPFVSLQNSYSLINRAEFDSGLSEVCSPRNENIGLLPYSPLAGGILTGKYASEQDTSSCRLTLFPGYMARYKQSLAVEAVKKYCALAKEVGLTPTELALGWCYKQSDTVASTIIGATSVAQLRENLEAFDESKWARIDNARIDDIHRQCKDPSKT
;
A
#
# COMPACT_ATOMS: atom_id res chain seq x y z
N MET A 1 -4.47 13.40 -14.52
CA MET A 1 -4.24 12.04 -13.93
C MET A 1 -4.34 11.00 -15.03
N GLN A 2 -3.43 10.04 -15.10
CA GLN A 2 -3.50 8.90 -16.01
C GLN A 2 -4.18 7.72 -15.32
N PHE A 3 -4.74 6.81 -16.14
CA PHE A 3 -5.45 5.62 -15.69
C PHE A 3 -4.88 4.37 -16.36
N THR A 4 -4.97 3.24 -15.67
CA THR A 4 -4.56 1.93 -16.19
C THR A 4 -5.49 0.84 -15.68
N LYS A 5 -5.49 -0.32 -16.35
CA LYS A 5 -6.13 -1.51 -15.81
C LYS A 5 -5.30 -2.07 -14.66
N LEU A 6 -5.97 -2.54 -13.62
CA LEU A 6 -5.32 -3.18 -12.48
C LEU A 6 -5.10 -4.67 -12.77
N GLY A 7 -3.87 -5.01 -13.17
CA GLY A 7 -3.53 -6.39 -13.53
C GLY A 7 -4.45 -6.98 -14.59
N SER A 8 -4.88 -8.20 -14.40
CA SER A 8 -5.80 -8.92 -15.28
C SER A 8 -7.28 -8.52 -15.16
N SER A 9 -7.60 -7.57 -14.23
CA SER A 9 -8.98 -7.21 -13.91
C SER A 9 -9.59 -6.17 -14.87
N PRO A 10 -10.93 -6.01 -14.87
CA PRO A 10 -11.60 -4.90 -15.55
C PRO A 10 -11.51 -3.57 -14.80
N LEU A 11 -10.96 -3.52 -13.58
CA LEU A 11 -10.85 -2.29 -12.80
C LEU A 11 -9.88 -1.32 -13.48
N VAL A 12 -10.35 -0.10 -13.70
CA VAL A 12 -9.55 1.02 -14.22
C VAL A 12 -9.24 1.96 -13.06
N VAL A 13 -7.98 2.06 -12.69
CA VAL A 13 -7.50 2.84 -11.54
C VAL A 13 -6.63 4.01 -11.99
N SER A 14 -6.68 5.11 -11.26
CA SER A 14 -5.68 6.19 -11.38
C SER A 14 -4.30 5.66 -11.02
N ARG A 15 -3.25 6.11 -11.72
CA ARG A 15 -1.87 5.69 -11.45
C ARG A 15 -1.33 6.18 -10.12
N VAL A 16 -2.09 7.00 -9.43
CA VAL A 16 -1.89 7.39 -8.03
C VAL A 16 -3.09 6.91 -7.22
N CYS A 17 -2.82 6.20 -6.12
CA CYS A 17 -3.79 5.75 -5.14
C CYS A 17 -3.65 6.57 -3.85
N LEU A 18 -4.75 7.05 -3.29
CA LEU A 18 -4.73 7.77 -2.01
C LEU A 18 -4.79 6.79 -0.84
N GLY A 19 -3.69 6.68 -0.10
CA GLY A 19 -3.60 5.93 1.14
C GLY A 19 -4.10 6.76 2.33
N THR A 20 -4.76 6.09 3.28
CA THR A 20 -5.59 6.73 4.31
C THR A 20 -5.15 6.43 5.75
N MET A 21 -4.05 5.75 5.95
CA MET A 21 -3.64 5.16 7.24
C MET A 21 -3.45 6.17 8.39
N THR A 22 -3.41 7.48 8.11
CA THR A 22 -3.21 8.52 9.14
C THR A 22 -4.53 9.10 9.68
N TRP A 23 -5.65 8.86 8.99
CA TRP A 23 -6.92 9.52 9.26
C TRP A 23 -7.65 8.92 10.47
N GLY A 24 -7.97 9.79 11.43
CA GLY A 24 -8.56 9.41 12.72
C GLY A 24 -7.53 9.20 13.83
N GLN A 25 -6.23 9.40 13.54
CA GLN A 25 -5.14 9.41 14.51
C GLN A 25 -4.27 10.67 14.37
N GLN A 26 -3.48 10.80 13.27
CA GLN A 26 -2.68 11.98 12.97
C GLN A 26 -3.50 13.10 12.33
N ASN A 27 -4.47 12.71 11.52
CA ASN A 27 -5.37 13.66 10.86
C ASN A 27 -6.78 13.57 11.45
N THR A 28 -7.40 14.72 11.57
CA THR A 28 -8.81 14.88 11.91
C THR A 28 -9.70 14.45 10.75
N GLU A 29 -11.00 14.29 11.01
CA GLU A 29 -12.01 14.02 9.97
C GLU A 29 -12.08 15.16 8.93
N ALA A 30 -11.97 16.42 9.38
CA ALA A 30 -12.01 17.58 8.48
C ALA A 30 -10.83 17.59 7.51
N GLU A 31 -9.60 17.41 8.03
CA GLU A 31 -8.39 17.33 7.20
C GLU A 31 -8.42 16.15 6.22
N ALA A 32 -8.97 15.01 6.65
CA ALA A 32 -9.12 13.84 5.78
C ALA A 32 -10.11 14.11 4.63
N LYS A 33 -11.24 14.75 4.90
CA LYS A 33 -12.22 15.15 3.89
C LYS A 33 -11.64 16.14 2.89
N GLU A 34 -10.86 17.12 3.38
CA GLU A 34 -10.16 18.08 2.51
C GLU A 34 -9.17 17.35 1.58
N GLN A 35 -8.38 16.41 2.11
CA GLN A 35 -7.47 15.60 1.29
C GLN A 35 -8.22 14.76 0.24
N LEU A 36 -9.38 14.17 0.59
CA LEU A 36 -10.22 13.45 -0.35
C LEU A 36 -10.74 14.36 -1.47
N ASP A 37 -11.24 15.53 -1.11
CA ASP A 37 -11.76 16.48 -2.09
C ASP A 37 -10.68 16.96 -3.06
N VAL A 38 -9.49 17.29 -2.55
CA VAL A 38 -8.34 17.66 -3.38
C VAL A 38 -7.97 16.52 -4.33
N ALA A 39 -7.78 15.30 -3.82
CA ALA A 39 -7.36 14.17 -4.64
C ALA A 39 -8.38 13.82 -5.73
N PHE A 40 -9.67 13.74 -5.36
CA PHE A 40 -10.72 13.26 -6.27
C PHE A 40 -11.26 14.36 -7.18
N LYS A 41 -11.53 15.56 -6.64
CA LYS A 41 -12.20 16.62 -7.40
C LYS A 41 -11.21 17.49 -8.20
N GLU A 42 -10.00 17.73 -7.66
CA GLU A 42 -9.04 18.61 -8.34
C GLU A 42 -8.04 17.82 -9.20
N PHE A 43 -7.51 16.69 -8.71
CA PHE A 43 -6.50 15.91 -9.41
C PHE A 43 -7.04 14.69 -10.16
N GLY A 44 -8.33 14.35 -9.99
CA GLY A 44 -8.97 13.25 -10.71
C GLY A 44 -8.47 11.85 -10.29
N VAL A 45 -8.02 11.68 -9.03
CA VAL A 45 -7.78 10.37 -8.45
C VAL A 45 -9.11 9.65 -8.32
N ASN A 46 -9.14 8.34 -8.62
CA ASN A 46 -10.33 7.51 -8.41
C ASN A 46 -10.07 6.31 -7.49
N PHE A 47 -8.85 6.15 -6.99
CA PHE A 47 -8.43 4.97 -6.24
C PHE A 47 -8.07 5.33 -4.80
N LEU A 48 -8.72 4.65 -3.84
CA LEU A 48 -8.61 4.87 -2.41
C LEU A 48 -8.24 3.57 -1.70
N ASP A 49 -7.23 3.59 -0.83
CA ASP A 49 -6.76 2.42 -0.08
C ASP A 49 -6.91 2.60 1.43
N THR A 50 -7.66 1.73 2.07
CA THR A 50 -7.84 1.64 3.53
C THR A 50 -7.54 0.23 4.05
N ALA A 51 -7.83 -0.06 5.32
CA ALA A 51 -7.75 -1.38 5.93
C ALA A 51 -8.62 -1.47 7.19
N GLU A 52 -9.11 -2.68 7.52
CA GLU A 52 -9.96 -2.89 8.71
C GLU A 52 -9.33 -2.41 10.02
N MET A 53 -7.98 -2.45 10.10
CA MET A 53 -7.23 -2.11 11.31
C MET A 53 -6.82 -0.63 11.41
N TYR A 54 -7.08 0.19 10.37
CA TYR A 54 -6.65 1.58 10.38
C TYR A 54 -7.45 2.45 11.36
N PRO A 55 -6.85 3.55 11.90
CA PRO A 55 -5.57 4.18 11.54
C PRO A 55 -4.32 3.53 12.14
N VAL A 56 -3.14 4.02 11.72
CA VAL A 56 -1.82 3.59 12.18
C VAL A 56 -1.11 4.75 12.93
N PRO A 57 -0.46 4.50 14.08
CA PRO A 57 -0.29 3.22 14.79
C PRO A 57 -1.62 2.62 15.28
N THR A 58 -1.74 1.30 15.09
CA THR A 58 -3.01 0.59 15.34
C THR A 58 -3.30 0.44 16.83
N LYS A 59 -4.55 0.74 17.22
CA LYS A 59 -5.06 0.64 18.58
C LYS A 59 -6.53 0.21 18.57
N ALA A 60 -6.95 -0.53 19.58
CA ALA A 60 -8.34 -0.93 19.72
C ALA A 60 -9.31 0.27 19.75
N GLU A 61 -8.91 1.35 20.42
CA GLU A 61 -9.75 2.54 20.64
C GLU A 61 -9.96 3.38 19.36
N THR A 62 -9.07 3.25 18.39
CA THR A 62 -9.13 4.02 17.13
C THR A 62 -9.50 3.18 15.92
N GLN A 63 -9.55 1.86 16.07
CA GLN A 63 -9.83 0.91 15.00
C GLN A 63 -11.12 1.27 14.25
N GLY A 64 -11.02 1.28 12.92
CA GLY A 64 -12.13 1.57 12.03
C GLY A 64 -12.49 3.04 11.85
N ARG A 65 -11.85 3.98 12.56
CA ARG A 65 -12.10 5.42 12.38
C ARG A 65 -11.85 5.87 10.95
N THR A 66 -10.80 5.35 10.30
CA THR A 66 -10.50 5.66 8.91
C THR A 66 -11.65 5.28 7.99
N ASP A 67 -12.19 4.06 8.12
CA ASP A 67 -13.34 3.61 7.32
C ASP A 67 -14.58 4.47 7.57
N LEU A 68 -14.84 4.89 8.83
CA LEU A 68 -15.96 5.77 9.17
C LEU A 68 -15.83 7.14 8.51
N ILE A 69 -14.64 7.72 8.48
CA ILE A 69 -14.36 9.01 7.80
C ILE A 69 -14.62 8.88 6.30
N ILE A 70 -14.11 7.80 5.68
CA ILE A 70 -14.33 7.52 4.25
C ILE A 70 -15.82 7.35 3.97
N GLY A 71 -16.54 6.57 4.79
CA GLY A 71 -17.97 6.33 4.61
C GLY A 71 -18.80 7.61 4.65
N LYS A 72 -18.49 8.53 5.58
CA LYS A 72 -19.13 9.84 5.63
C LYS A 72 -18.84 10.66 4.37
N TRP A 73 -17.60 10.70 3.92
CA TRP A 73 -17.23 11.41 2.71
C TRP A 73 -17.90 10.83 1.47
N LEU A 74 -17.97 9.50 1.33
CA LEU A 74 -18.68 8.86 0.21
C LEU A 74 -20.13 9.31 0.13
N LYS A 75 -20.80 9.46 1.28
CA LYS A 75 -22.18 9.93 1.37
C LYS A 75 -22.33 11.42 1.05
N GLU A 76 -21.35 12.25 1.43
CA GLU A 76 -21.46 13.71 1.42
C GLU A 76 -20.81 14.35 0.18
N SER A 77 -19.88 13.66 -0.49
CA SER A 77 -19.02 14.20 -1.55
C SER A 77 -19.74 14.58 -2.84
N GLY A 78 -20.93 13.99 -3.08
CA GLY A 78 -21.65 14.09 -4.36
C GLY A 78 -21.04 13.26 -5.48
N ILE A 79 -19.95 12.50 -5.22
CA ILE A 79 -19.33 11.59 -6.18
C ILE A 79 -20.07 10.26 -6.16
N SER A 80 -20.52 9.79 -7.32
CA SER A 80 -21.19 8.49 -7.42
C SER A 80 -20.24 7.35 -7.00
N ARG A 81 -20.75 6.37 -6.25
CA ARG A 81 -19.97 5.25 -5.69
C ARG A 81 -19.19 4.47 -6.76
N ASP A 82 -19.72 4.33 -7.95
CA ASP A 82 -19.10 3.65 -9.11
C ASP A 82 -17.90 4.41 -9.69
N LYS A 83 -17.72 5.68 -9.35
CA LYS A 83 -16.55 6.50 -9.71
C LYS A 83 -15.39 6.37 -8.74
N VAL A 84 -15.59 5.65 -7.63
CA VAL A 84 -14.57 5.42 -6.61
C VAL A 84 -14.18 3.95 -6.62
N VAL A 85 -12.91 3.66 -6.91
CA VAL A 85 -12.32 2.33 -6.69
C VAL A 85 -11.85 2.28 -5.24
N LEU A 86 -12.55 1.52 -4.41
CA LEU A 86 -12.31 1.40 -2.98
C LEU A 86 -11.63 0.08 -2.65
N ALA A 87 -10.37 0.17 -2.18
CA ALA A 87 -9.64 -0.97 -1.66
C ALA A 87 -9.65 -0.99 -0.13
N THR A 88 -9.82 -2.18 0.44
CA THR A 88 -9.59 -2.43 1.87
C THR A 88 -8.85 -3.75 2.09
N LYS A 89 -8.53 -4.06 3.36
CA LYS A 89 -7.67 -5.22 3.67
C LYS A 89 -8.18 -5.98 4.88
N VAL A 90 -8.09 -7.30 4.80
CA VAL A 90 -8.23 -8.22 5.94
C VAL A 90 -6.87 -8.35 6.63
N ALA A 91 -6.81 -8.14 7.94
CA ALA A 91 -5.58 -8.28 8.70
C ALA A 91 -5.07 -9.74 8.70
N GLY A 92 -3.76 -9.91 8.51
CA GLY A 92 -3.10 -11.18 8.78
C GLY A 92 -3.02 -11.49 10.28
N PRO A 93 -2.26 -12.52 10.68
CA PRO A 93 -2.21 -12.98 12.08
C PRO A 93 -1.57 -11.97 13.04
N GLY A 94 -2.01 -12.02 14.32
CA GLY A 94 -1.30 -11.40 15.43
C GLY A 94 -2.04 -10.25 16.13
N ILE A 95 -3.25 -9.88 15.73
CA ILE A 95 -4.02 -8.81 16.36
C ILE A 95 -5.21 -9.41 17.12
N SER A 96 -5.17 -9.38 18.45
CA SER A 96 -6.21 -10.01 19.30
C SER A 96 -7.42 -9.10 19.60
N TRP A 97 -7.28 -7.79 19.41
CA TRP A 97 -8.33 -6.81 19.73
C TRP A 97 -9.24 -6.45 18.55
N LEU A 98 -9.05 -7.04 17.37
CA LEU A 98 -9.96 -6.78 16.25
C LEU A 98 -11.38 -7.29 16.54
N PRO A 99 -12.41 -6.49 16.22
CA PRO A 99 -13.80 -6.87 16.47
C PRO A 99 -14.19 -8.19 15.78
N GLY A 100 -15.05 -8.97 16.46
CA GLY A 100 -15.57 -10.23 15.92
C GLY A 100 -14.63 -11.42 15.97
N ARG A 101 -13.44 -11.28 16.61
CA ARG A 101 -12.48 -12.40 16.82
C ARG A 101 -12.54 -13.00 18.24
N ASN A 102 -13.45 -12.52 19.11
CA ASN A 102 -13.65 -13.03 20.48
C ASN A 102 -12.37 -13.06 21.32
N GLY A 103 -11.47 -12.09 21.14
CA GLY A 103 -10.18 -12.03 21.81
C GLY A 103 -9.10 -12.96 21.24
N GLU A 104 -9.41 -13.76 20.23
CA GLU A 104 -8.40 -14.54 19.51
C GLU A 104 -7.56 -13.65 18.60
N ASN A 105 -6.32 -14.05 18.38
CA ASN A 105 -5.49 -13.43 17.35
C ASN A 105 -6.14 -13.54 15.97
N SER A 106 -6.11 -12.44 15.23
CA SER A 106 -6.52 -12.44 13.83
C SER A 106 -5.76 -13.50 13.04
N ARG A 107 -6.43 -14.09 12.07
CA ARG A 107 -5.90 -15.04 11.09
C ARG A 107 -6.59 -14.76 9.76
N VAL A 108 -6.15 -15.41 8.68
CA VAL A 108 -6.82 -15.31 7.37
C VAL A 108 -7.73 -16.55 7.16
N ARG A 109 -8.47 -16.95 8.19
CA ARG A 109 -9.47 -18.02 8.12
C ARG A 109 -10.74 -17.52 7.46
N LYS A 110 -11.52 -18.43 6.90
CA LYS A 110 -12.82 -18.12 6.29
C LYS A 110 -13.67 -17.19 7.17
N ARG A 111 -13.84 -17.54 8.47
CA ARG A 111 -14.63 -16.71 9.41
C ARG A 111 -14.07 -15.30 9.57
N ASP A 112 -12.75 -15.16 9.64
CA ASP A 112 -12.09 -13.87 9.87
C ASP A 112 -12.23 -12.95 8.65
N ILE A 113 -12.13 -13.51 7.44
CA ILE A 113 -12.34 -12.81 6.17
C ILE A 113 -13.77 -12.28 6.09
N ILE A 114 -14.77 -13.13 6.35
CA ILE A 114 -16.19 -12.74 6.28
C ILE A 114 -16.50 -11.64 7.29
N VAL A 115 -16.11 -11.82 8.56
CA VAL A 115 -16.33 -10.82 9.62
C VAL A 115 -15.67 -9.49 9.29
N SER A 116 -14.46 -9.49 8.76
CA SER A 116 -13.73 -8.29 8.35
C SER A 116 -14.50 -7.52 7.28
N VAL A 117 -14.95 -8.21 6.23
CA VAL A 117 -15.65 -7.59 5.10
C VAL A 117 -16.98 -7.00 5.55
N GLU A 118 -17.80 -7.76 6.29
CA GLU A 118 -19.09 -7.27 6.80
C GLU A 118 -18.92 -6.01 7.68
N ALA A 119 -17.93 -6.02 8.56
CA ALA A 119 -17.62 -4.88 9.41
C ALA A 119 -17.12 -3.67 8.61
N SER A 120 -16.28 -3.88 7.59
CA SER A 120 -15.78 -2.81 6.72
C SER A 120 -16.89 -2.21 5.86
N LEU A 121 -17.74 -3.02 5.24
CA LEU A 121 -18.91 -2.56 4.48
C LEU A 121 -19.83 -1.67 5.33
N LYS A 122 -20.09 -2.09 6.58
CA LYS A 122 -20.89 -1.32 7.52
C LYS A 122 -20.28 0.03 7.87
N ARG A 123 -18.95 0.08 8.15
CA ARG A 123 -18.25 1.33 8.48
C ARG A 123 -18.16 2.28 7.28
N LEU A 124 -17.88 1.72 6.09
CA LEU A 124 -17.78 2.44 4.83
C LEU A 124 -19.12 2.89 4.27
N GLY A 125 -20.24 2.34 4.77
CA GLY A 125 -21.59 2.68 4.31
C GLY A 125 -21.83 2.34 2.83
N THR A 126 -21.25 1.23 2.35
CA THR A 126 -21.35 0.76 0.96
C THR A 126 -21.68 -0.73 0.91
N GLU A 127 -22.29 -1.16 -0.18
CA GLU A 127 -22.68 -2.57 -0.37
C GLU A 127 -21.56 -3.42 -0.96
N TYR A 128 -20.51 -2.81 -1.54
CA TYR A 128 -19.42 -3.54 -2.15
C TYR A 128 -18.05 -2.85 -1.98
N ILE A 129 -17.02 -3.68 -2.01
CA ILE A 129 -15.60 -3.33 -2.04
C ILE A 129 -15.08 -3.64 -3.46
N ASP A 130 -14.37 -2.71 -4.08
CA ASP A 130 -13.81 -2.93 -5.43
C ASP A 130 -12.61 -3.85 -5.40
N LEU A 131 -11.73 -3.71 -4.39
CA LEU A 131 -10.54 -4.53 -4.21
C LEU A 131 -10.37 -4.94 -2.74
N LEU A 132 -10.53 -6.22 -2.43
CA LEU A 132 -10.23 -6.77 -1.11
C LEU A 132 -8.84 -7.40 -1.11
N GLN A 133 -7.99 -7.00 -0.16
CA GLN A 133 -6.61 -7.48 -0.08
C GLN A 133 -6.37 -8.27 1.21
N ILE A 134 -5.58 -9.35 1.14
CA ILE A 134 -4.97 -9.96 2.34
C ILE A 134 -3.80 -9.07 2.73
N HIS A 135 -3.87 -8.46 3.94
CA HIS A 135 -2.94 -7.40 4.36
C HIS A 135 -1.50 -7.90 4.58
N TRP A 136 -1.35 -9.13 5.10
CA TRP A 136 -0.11 -9.90 5.13
C TRP A 136 -0.43 -11.38 5.27
N PRO A 137 0.50 -12.25 4.84
CA PRO A 137 0.28 -13.70 4.82
C PRO A 137 -0.07 -14.31 6.17
N ASP A 138 -0.93 -15.33 6.16
CA ASP A 138 -1.26 -16.10 7.38
C ASP A 138 -0.08 -16.94 7.87
N ARG A 139 0.74 -17.44 6.96
CA ARG A 139 2.00 -18.12 7.27
C ARG A 139 3.09 -17.11 7.63
N TYR A 140 4.19 -17.58 8.19
CA TYR A 140 5.36 -16.73 8.38
C TYR A 140 5.99 -16.35 7.03
N VAL A 141 6.25 -15.07 6.86
CA VAL A 141 7.02 -14.47 5.76
C VAL A 141 7.86 -13.34 6.37
N PRO A 142 9.14 -13.17 5.98
CA PRO A 142 9.91 -12.02 6.42
C PRO A 142 9.35 -10.73 5.79
N ILE A 143 8.76 -9.87 6.61
CA ILE A 143 8.11 -8.62 6.20
C ILE A 143 8.58 -7.45 7.09
N PHE A 144 8.27 -6.22 6.67
CA PHE A 144 8.51 -4.98 7.44
C PHE A 144 9.98 -4.71 7.80
N GLY A 145 10.91 -5.12 6.94
CA GLY A 145 12.34 -4.88 7.10
C GLY A 145 13.17 -6.12 7.39
N ALA A 146 12.54 -7.24 7.73
CA ALA A 146 13.25 -8.51 7.82
C ALA A 146 13.84 -8.88 6.45
N ASN A 147 15.10 -9.34 6.44
CA ASN A 147 15.86 -9.62 5.22
C ASN A 147 16.08 -11.11 4.95
N ALA A 148 15.76 -11.98 5.91
CA ALA A 148 16.02 -13.42 5.79
C ALA A 148 14.85 -14.24 6.34
N TYR A 149 14.60 -15.38 5.69
CA TYR A 149 13.63 -16.36 6.15
C TYR A 149 14.18 -17.12 7.36
N ASN A 150 13.43 -17.10 8.45
CA ASN A 150 13.79 -17.80 9.68
C ASN A 150 12.86 -19.00 9.91
N ARG A 151 13.38 -20.22 9.73
CA ARG A 151 12.61 -21.46 9.90
C ARG A 151 12.03 -21.63 11.30
N SER A 152 12.67 -21.07 12.33
CA SER A 152 12.15 -21.17 13.71
C SER A 152 10.86 -20.39 13.94
N LEU A 153 10.49 -19.49 13.01
CA LEU A 153 9.25 -18.71 13.03
C LEU A 153 8.15 -19.32 12.17
N GLU A 154 8.41 -20.47 11.53
CA GLU A 154 7.37 -21.20 10.80
C GLU A 154 6.23 -21.57 11.74
N ARG A 155 5.02 -21.47 11.23
CA ARG A 155 3.80 -21.80 11.96
C ARG A 155 2.78 -22.43 11.04
N GLU A 156 1.85 -23.16 11.62
CA GLU A 156 0.67 -23.62 10.93
C GLU A 156 -0.11 -22.42 10.37
N ALA A 157 -0.53 -22.53 9.13
CA ALA A 157 -1.24 -21.49 8.41
C ALA A 157 -2.57 -22.01 7.87
N THR A 158 -3.53 -21.08 7.69
CA THR A 158 -4.77 -21.39 6.99
C THR A 158 -4.45 -21.81 5.55
N PRO A 159 -4.98 -22.92 5.05
CA PRO A 159 -4.76 -23.37 3.68
C PRO A 159 -5.08 -22.28 2.65
N PHE A 160 -4.35 -22.26 1.54
CA PHE A 160 -4.59 -21.29 0.45
C PHE A 160 -5.98 -21.48 -0.15
N GLU A 161 -6.44 -22.71 -0.24
CA GLU A 161 -7.75 -23.10 -0.74
C GLU A 161 -8.87 -22.52 0.12
N GLU A 162 -8.80 -22.64 1.45
CA GLU A 162 -9.78 -22.07 2.39
C GLU A 162 -9.87 -20.55 2.26
N GLN A 163 -8.72 -19.89 2.16
CA GLN A 163 -8.67 -18.44 1.98
C GLN A 163 -9.34 -18.02 0.66
N LEU A 164 -9.04 -18.72 -0.44
CA LEU A 164 -9.64 -18.45 -1.77
C LEU A 164 -11.14 -18.73 -1.80
N GLU A 165 -11.59 -19.84 -1.20
CA GLU A 165 -13.02 -20.18 -1.14
C GLU A 165 -13.81 -19.11 -0.39
N ALA A 166 -13.27 -18.58 0.72
CA ALA A 166 -13.89 -17.51 1.47
C ALA A 166 -13.99 -16.20 0.65
N LEU A 167 -12.92 -15.84 -0.06
CA LEU A 167 -12.90 -14.67 -0.93
C LEU A 167 -13.88 -14.82 -2.10
N ASN A 168 -13.94 -16.01 -2.71
CA ASN A 168 -14.85 -16.32 -3.81
C ASN A 168 -16.33 -16.31 -3.38
N GLU A 169 -16.62 -16.73 -2.15
CA GLU A 169 -17.97 -16.61 -1.58
C GLU A 169 -18.44 -15.13 -1.55
N LEU A 170 -17.56 -14.23 -1.09
CA LEU A 170 -17.85 -12.79 -1.05
C LEU A 170 -17.99 -12.18 -2.45
N ILE A 171 -17.22 -12.69 -3.43
CA ILE A 171 -17.36 -12.29 -4.83
C ILE A 171 -18.72 -12.73 -5.38
N LYS A 172 -19.12 -13.97 -5.16
CA LYS A 172 -20.42 -14.50 -5.59
C LYS A 172 -21.61 -13.77 -4.95
N GLN A 173 -21.42 -13.26 -3.71
CA GLN A 173 -22.41 -12.42 -3.04
C GLN A 173 -22.43 -10.96 -3.55
N GLY A 174 -21.52 -10.58 -4.46
CA GLY A 174 -21.40 -9.20 -4.95
C GLY A 174 -20.80 -8.20 -3.96
N LYS A 175 -20.31 -8.67 -2.81
CA LYS A 175 -19.72 -7.82 -1.75
C LYS A 175 -18.28 -7.42 -2.06
N VAL A 176 -17.57 -8.20 -2.87
CA VAL A 176 -16.20 -7.96 -3.32
C VAL A 176 -16.14 -8.13 -4.84
N ARG A 177 -15.50 -7.20 -5.54
CA ARG A 177 -15.37 -7.28 -7.01
C ARG A 177 -14.08 -7.98 -7.43
N GLN A 178 -12.96 -7.59 -6.82
CA GLN A 178 -11.63 -8.13 -7.13
C GLN A 178 -10.87 -8.42 -5.84
N ILE A 179 -9.87 -9.30 -5.94
CA ILE A 179 -9.03 -9.71 -4.82
C ILE A 179 -7.55 -9.38 -5.09
N GLY A 180 -6.84 -9.01 -4.03
CA GLY A 180 -5.42 -8.66 -4.06
C GLY A 180 -4.64 -9.25 -2.90
N LEU A 181 -3.32 -9.22 -3.01
CA LEU A 181 -2.38 -9.62 -1.97
C LEU A 181 -1.58 -8.42 -1.49
N SER A 182 -1.10 -8.47 -0.26
CA SER A 182 -0.16 -7.48 0.28
C SER A 182 0.91 -8.16 1.12
N ASN A 183 2.14 -7.64 1.05
CA ASN A 183 3.30 -8.21 1.74
C ASN A 183 3.53 -9.71 1.41
N GLU A 184 3.22 -10.09 0.19
CA GLU A 184 3.30 -11.48 -0.24
C GLU A 184 4.62 -11.74 -0.98
N SER A 185 5.07 -12.98 -0.91
CA SER A 185 6.29 -13.49 -1.56
C SER A 185 5.97 -14.18 -2.89
N PRO A 186 6.97 -14.39 -3.77
CA PRO A 186 6.78 -15.18 -5.01
C PRO A 186 6.18 -16.56 -4.74
N TYR A 187 6.65 -17.24 -3.66
CA TYR A 187 6.11 -18.56 -3.28
C TYR A 187 4.60 -18.52 -3.02
N GLY A 188 4.13 -17.52 -2.24
CA GLY A 188 2.71 -17.45 -1.90
C GLY A 188 1.84 -17.09 -3.09
N ILE A 189 2.30 -16.17 -3.96
CA ILE A 189 1.58 -15.84 -5.19
C ILE A 189 1.39 -17.09 -6.04
N MET A 190 2.46 -17.85 -6.30
CA MET A 190 2.39 -19.07 -7.12
C MET A 190 1.51 -20.14 -6.49
N LYS A 191 1.51 -20.28 -5.15
CA LYS A 191 0.61 -21.20 -4.45
C LYS A 191 -0.85 -20.81 -4.58
N PHE A 192 -1.16 -19.53 -4.42
CA PHE A 192 -2.51 -19.01 -4.64
C PHE A 192 -2.96 -19.17 -6.09
N SER A 193 -2.09 -18.90 -7.07
CA SER A 193 -2.41 -19.07 -8.49
C SER A 193 -2.73 -20.53 -8.81
N ALA A 194 -1.92 -21.46 -8.34
CA ALA A 194 -2.18 -22.90 -8.53
C ALA A 194 -3.50 -23.34 -7.89
N ALA A 195 -3.77 -22.91 -6.66
CA ALA A 195 -5.02 -23.23 -5.97
C ALA A 195 -6.24 -22.58 -6.67
N ALA A 196 -6.12 -21.34 -7.14
CA ALA A 196 -7.18 -20.65 -7.89
C ALA A 196 -7.51 -21.39 -9.19
N GLN A 197 -6.50 -21.83 -9.94
CA GLN A 197 -6.67 -22.62 -11.15
C GLN A 197 -7.36 -23.96 -10.86
N GLN A 198 -6.94 -24.66 -9.81
CA GLN A 198 -7.52 -25.95 -9.40
C GLN A 198 -8.99 -25.81 -9.00
N LEU A 199 -9.34 -24.73 -8.31
CA LEU A 199 -10.70 -24.47 -7.81
C LEU A 199 -11.61 -23.75 -8.84
N GLY A 200 -11.06 -23.32 -9.99
CA GLY A 200 -11.80 -22.52 -10.98
C GLY A 200 -12.24 -21.15 -10.44
N ILE A 201 -11.43 -20.55 -9.58
CA ILE A 201 -11.67 -19.25 -8.94
C ILE A 201 -10.83 -18.17 -9.66
N GLN A 202 -11.34 -16.93 -9.71
CA GLN A 202 -10.55 -15.83 -10.28
C GLN A 202 -9.23 -15.62 -9.52
N PRO A 203 -8.12 -15.33 -10.23
CA PRO A 203 -6.82 -15.08 -9.61
C PRO A 203 -6.78 -13.72 -8.91
N PHE A 204 -5.73 -13.49 -8.12
CA PHE A 204 -5.41 -12.18 -7.57
C PHE A 204 -4.96 -11.23 -8.67
N VAL A 205 -5.42 -9.96 -8.59
CA VAL A 205 -5.17 -8.96 -9.63
C VAL A 205 -4.14 -7.90 -9.22
N SER A 206 -3.80 -7.84 -7.94
CA SER A 206 -2.84 -6.86 -7.41
C SER A 206 -1.94 -7.43 -6.33
N LEU A 207 -0.74 -6.86 -6.25
CA LEU A 207 0.21 -7.06 -5.16
C LEU A 207 0.54 -5.70 -4.54
N GLN A 208 0.24 -5.51 -3.25
CA GLN A 208 0.60 -4.30 -2.51
C GLN A 208 1.81 -4.56 -1.62
N ASN A 209 3.01 -4.22 -2.09
CA ASN A 209 4.25 -4.41 -1.35
C ASN A 209 5.01 -3.08 -1.18
N SER A 210 5.92 -3.03 -0.20
CA SER A 210 6.82 -1.89 -0.04
C SER A 210 7.74 -1.78 -1.26
N TYR A 211 7.73 -0.59 -1.90
CA TYR A 211 8.60 -0.32 -3.05
C TYR A 211 8.99 1.16 -3.09
N SER A 212 10.28 1.43 -3.08
CA SER A 212 10.85 2.77 -3.07
C SER A 212 12.33 2.73 -3.47
N LEU A 213 12.95 3.88 -3.66
CA LEU A 213 14.39 3.99 -3.97
C LEU A 213 15.31 3.25 -2.98
N ILE A 214 14.86 3.03 -1.73
CA ILE A 214 15.64 2.36 -0.68
C ILE A 214 15.09 1.00 -0.26
N ASN A 215 14.12 0.46 -0.99
CA ASN A 215 13.54 -0.86 -0.79
C ASN A 215 12.96 -1.36 -2.12
N ARG A 216 13.74 -2.02 -2.95
CA ARG A 216 13.32 -2.41 -4.30
C ARG A 216 13.73 -3.82 -4.73
N ALA A 217 14.81 -4.37 -4.18
CA ALA A 217 15.41 -5.60 -4.69
C ALA A 217 14.47 -6.81 -4.61
N GLU A 218 13.62 -6.88 -3.58
CA GLU A 218 12.65 -7.98 -3.45
C GLU A 218 11.66 -8.04 -4.62
N PHE A 219 11.16 -6.88 -5.03
CA PHE A 219 10.28 -6.81 -6.19
C PHE A 219 11.08 -6.99 -7.48
N ASP A 220 12.15 -6.25 -7.67
CA ASP A 220 12.95 -6.24 -8.90
C ASP A 220 13.53 -7.63 -9.25
N SER A 221 13.86 -8.47 -8.25
CA SER A 221 14.53 -9.74 -8.47
C SER A 221 13.65 -10.97 -8.64
N GLY A 222 12.41 -10.94 -8.20
CA GLY A 222 11.58 -12.14 -8.24
C GLY A 222 10.08 -11.84 -8.42
N LEU A 223 9.57 -10.89 -7.67
CA LEU A 223 8.15 -10.54 -7.79
C LEU A 223 7.80 -9.92 -9.15
N SER A 224 8.72 -9.18 -9.78
CA SER A 224 8.52 -8.58 -11.09
C SER A 224 8.31 -9.64 -12.18
N GLU A 225 9.03 -10.77 -12.12
CA GLU A 225 8.81 -11.89 -13.03
C GLU A 225 7.42 -12.48 -12.85
N VAL A 226 7.07 -12.83 -11.60
CA VAL A 226 5.75 -13.42 -11.29
C VAL A 226 4.61 -12.48 -11.68
N CYS A 227 4.73 -11.19 -11.35
CA CYS A 227 3.69 -10.19 -11.61
C CYS A 227 3.61 -9.75 -13.09
N SER A 228 4.60 -10.10 -13.92
CA SER A 228 4.66 -9.70 -15.32
C SER A 228 3.34 -9.99 -16.08
N PRO A 229 2.94 -9.10 -17.01
CA PRO A 229 1.79 -9.35 -17.88
C PRO A 229 1.86 -10.63 -18.70
N ARG A 230 3.06 -11.18 -18.92
CA ARG A 230 3.29 -12.47 -19.60
C ARG A 230 3.09 -13.69 -18.69
N ASN A 231 3.07 -13.48 -17.37
CA ASN A 231 2.91 -14.53 -16.36
C ASN A 231 1.57 -14.34 -15.65
N GLU A 232 1.56 -14.01 -14.37
CA GLU A 232 0.31 -13.90 -13.59
C GLU A 232 -0.46 -12.60 -13.83
N ASN A 233 0.13 -11.60 -14.51
CA ASN A 233 -0.47 -10.29 -14.81
C ASN A 233 -1.08 -9.62 -13.58
N ILE A 234 -0.27 -9.43 -12.55
CA ILE A 234 -0.64 -8.83 -11.26
C ILE A 234 -0.07 -7.41 -11.19
N GLY A 235 -0.92 -6.42 -11.00
CA GLY A 235 -0.50 -5.02 -10.88
C GLY A 235 0.16 -4.72 -9.54
N LEU A 236 1.40 -4.16 -9.54
CA LEU A 236 2.04 -3.69 -8.31
C LEU A 236 1.39 -2.40 -7.80
N LEU A 237 1.10 -2.37 -6.50
CA LEU A 237 0.67 -1.20 -5.73
C LEU A 237 1.75 -0.85 -4.71
N PRO A 238 2.76 -0.04 -5.06
CA PRO A 238 3.80 0.38 -4.11
C PRO A 238 3.22 1.13 -2.93
N TYR A 239 3.49 0.66 -1.70
CA TYR A 239 3.27 1.47 -0.52
C TYR A 239 4.60 2.01 0.03
N SER A 240 4.55 3.11 0.80
CA SER A 240 5.71 3.84 1.33
C SER A 240 6.73 4.27 0.26
N PRO A 241 6.30 4.86 -0.88
CA PRO A 241 7.22 5.31 -1.92
C PRO A 241 8.19 6.39 -1.42
N LEU A 242 7.81 7.14 -0.37
CA LEU A 242 8.65 8.13 0.33
C LEU A 242 9.31 7.57 1.60
N ALA A 243 9.22 6.24 1.85
CA ALA A 243 9.84 5.58 3.00
C ALA A 243 9.55 6.29 4.35
N GLY A 244 8.27 6.53 4.65
CA GLY A 244 7.84 7.26 5.86
C GLY A 244 8.21 8.74 5.86
N GLY A 245 8.60 9.29 4.72
CA GLY A 245 8.99 10.67 4.52
C GLY A 245 10.50 10.92 4.60
N ILE A 246 11.34 9.89 4.79
CA ILE A 246 12.80 10.09 4.82
C ILE A 246 13.33 10.50 3.44
N LEU A 247 12.74 10.00 2.36
CA LEU A 247 13.11 10.33 0.98
C LEU A 247 12.73 11.75 0.56
N THR A 248 12.02 12.52 1.38
CA THR A 248 11.81 13.96 1.16
C THR A 248 13.02 14.80 1.59
N GLY A 249 14.00 14.20 2.26
CA GLY A 249 15.17 14.90 2.82
C GLY A 249 14.93 15.66 4.13
N LYS A 250 13.67 15.81 4.59
CA LYS A 250 13.33 16.64 5.75
C LYS A 250 14.00 16.22 7.07
N TYR A 251 14.30 14.93 7.25
CA TYR A 251 15.00 14.44 8.45
C TYR A 251 16.53 14.62 8.39
N ALA A 252 17.06 15.02 7.24
CA ALA A 252 18.48 15.36 7.05
C ALA A 252 18.73 16.87 6.95
N SER A 253 17.69 17.69 7.06
CA SER A 253 17.73 19.15 7.05
C SER A 253 17.53 19.72 8.46
N GLU A 254 17.74 21.03 8.62
CA GLU A 254 17.48 21.77 9.87
C GLU A 254 15.98 22.07 10.12
N GLN A 255 15.08 21.48 9.34
CA GLN A 255 13.64 21.69 9.50
C GLN A 255 13.11 21.08 10.80
N ASP A 256 12.11 21.71 11.39
CA ASP A 256 11.37 21.12 12.51
C ASP A 256 10.62 19.86 12.07
N THR A 257 11.02 18.74 12.65
CA THR A 257 10.41 17.43 12.38
C THR A 257 9.57 16.91 13.56
N SER A 258 9.31 17.73 14.57
CA SER A 258 8.58 17.34 15.80
C SER A 258 7.20 16.74 15.51
N SER A 259 6.49 17.27 14.51
CA SER A 259 5.19 16.79 14.04
C SER A 259 5.28 15.66 12.98
N CYS A 260 6.50 15.28 12.60
CA CYS A 260 6.69 14.27 11.55
C CYS A 260 6.62 12.85 12.09
N ARG A 261 6.14 11.92 11.27
CA ARG A 261 5.83 10.53 11.66
C ARG A 261 6.96 9.80 12.39
N LEU A 262 8.19 9.86 11.87
CA LEU A 262 9.31 9.13 12.48
C LEU A 262 9.78 9.75 13.80
N THR A 263 9.41 10.98 14.09
CA THR A 263 9.66 11.65 15.37
C THR A 263 8.52 11.38 16.35
N LEU A 264 7.26 11.49 15.90
CA LEU A 264 6.07 11.21 16.72
C LEU A 264 5.99 9.75 17.20
N PHE A 265 6.49 8.81 16.37
CA PHE A 265 6.41 7.37 16.64
C PHE A 265 7.82 6.74 16.55
N PRO A 266 8.69 6.89 17.59
CA PRO A 266 10.11 6.53 17.51
C PRO A 266 10.40 5.08 17.14
N GLY A 267 9.57 4.11 17.53
CA GLY A 267 9.72 2.69 17.21
C GLY A 267 9.14 2.31 15.85
N TYR A 268 8.29 3.15 15.28
CA TYR A 268 7.60 2.86 14.04
C TYR A 268 8.50 3.16 12.84
N MET A 269 8.60 2.20 11.90
CA MET A 269 9.45 2.31 10.70
C MET A 269 10.95 2.56 11.03
N ALA A 270 11.46 2.05 12.16
CA ALA A 270 12.86 2.22 12.57
C ALA A 270 13.86 1.78 11.50
N ARG A 271 13.50 0.84 10.62
CA ARG A 271 14.31 0.39 9.48
C ARG A 271 14.78 1.52 8.56
N TYR A 272 14.04 2.61 8.46
CA TYR A 272 14.41 3.76 7.64
C TYR A 272 15.41 4.71 8.31
N LYS A 273 15.71 4.51 9.60
CA LYS A 273 16.69 5.31 10.37
C LYS A 273 18.07 4.65 10.43
N GLN A 274 18.27 3.50 9.79
CA GLN A 274 19.57 2.83 9.72
C GLN A 274 20.59 3.71 9.02
N SER A 275 21.87 3.62 9.42
CA SER A 275 22.95 4.47 8.91
C SER A 275 23.06 4.42 7.37
N LEU A 276 22.96 3.22 6.81
CA LEU A 276 23.02 3.01 5.36
C LEU A 276 21.81 3.61 4.64
N ALA A 277 20.61 3.57 5.25
CA ALA A 277 19.42 4.21 4.70
C ALA A 277 19.59 5.74 4.66
N VAL A 278 20.11 6.32 5.75
CA VAL A 278 20.39 7.76 5.82
C VAL A 278 21.44 8.17 4.77
N GLU A 279 22.49 7.37 4.60
CA GLU A 279 23.51 7.60 3.54
C GLU A 279 22.88 7.57 2.14
N ALA A 280 22.08 6.56 1.84
CA ALA A 280 21.38 6.45 0.56
C ALA A 280 20.49 7.67 0.30
N VAL A 281 19.73 8.11 1.30
CA VAL A 281 18.85 9.29 1.20
C VAL A 281 19.67 10.55 0.87
N LYS A 282 20.81 10.77 1.51
CA LYS A 282 21.69 11.91 1.20
C LYS A 282 22.12 11.90 -0.27
N LYS A 283 22.49 10.72 -0.81
CA LYS A 283 22.86 10.57 -2.22
C LYS A 283 21.70 10.86 -3.16
N TYR A 284 20.49 10.37 -2.86
CA TYR A 284 19.29 10.68 -3.65
C TYR A 284 18.88 12.15 -3.57
N CYS A 285 19.01 12.80 -2.41
CA CYS A 285 18.78 14.25 -2.29
C CYS A 285 19.77 15.07 -3.12
N ALA A 286 21.05 14.67 -3.14
CA ALA A 286 22.05 15.32 -3.97
C ALA A 286 21.72 15.15 -5.47
N LEU A 287 21.40 13.92 -5.89
CA LEU A 287 20.98 13.64 -7.27
C LEU A 287 19.76 14.47 -7.68
N ALA A 288 18.73 14.54 -6.82
CA ALA A 288 17.54 15.34 -7.09
C ALA A 288 17.90 16.82 -7.38
N LYS A 289 18.73 17.41 -6.51
CA LYS A 289 19.21 18.78 -6.69
C LYS A 289 19.96 18.98 -8.00
N GLU A 290 20.84 18.06 -8.37
CA GLU A 290 21.62 18.14 -9.61
C GLU A 290 20.74 18.10 -10.88
N VAL A 291 19.65 17.32 -10.87
CA VAL A 291 18.71 17.21 -12.00
C VAL A 291 17.58 18.24 -11.93
N GLY A 292 17.61 19.16 -10.96
CA GLY A 292 16.62 20.23 -10.80
C GLY A 292 15.26 19.75 -10.34
N LEU A 293 15.22 18.68 -9.51
CA LEU A 293 14.02 18.14 -8.86
C LEU A 293 14.11 18.32 -7.35
N THR A 294 12.96 18.32 -6.67
CA THR A 294 12.92 18.09 -5.23
C THR A 294 13.16 16.61 -4.95
N PRO A 295 13.63 16.22 -3.74
CA PRO A 295 13.74 14.82 -3.35
C PRO A 295 12.41 14.05 -3.44
N THR A 296 11.29 14.70 -3.12
CA THR A 296 9.92 14.15 -3.26
C THR A 296 9.60 13.83 -4.73
N GLU A 297 9.88 14.77 -5.63
CA GLU A 297 9.66 14.59 -7.07
C GLU A 297 10.53 13.47 -7.65
N LEU A 298 11.80 13.38 -7.23
CA LEU A 298 12.68 12.28 -7.65
C LEU A 298 12.13 10.93 -7.20
N ALA A 299 11.79 10.79 -5.91
CA ALA A 299 11.37 9.51 -5.34
C ALA A 299 10.00 9.04 -5.86
N LEU A 300 9.03 9.94 -5.93
CA LEU A 300 7.70 9.62 -6.47
C LEU A 300 7.72 9.46 -7.98
N GLY A 301 8.38 10.37 -8.69
CA GLY A 301 8.52 10.31 -10.15
C GLY A 301 9.20 9.03 -10.62
N TRP A 302 10.20 8.54 -9.85
CA TRP A 302 10.81 7.25 -10.14
C TRP A 302 9.79 6.09 -10.04
N CYS A 303 8.95 6.05 -8.99
CA CYS A 303 7.89 5.06 -8.87
C CYS A 303 6.84 5.22 -9.99
N TYR A 304 6.42 6.45 -10.30
CA TYR A 304 5.42 6.72 -11.33
C TYR A 304 5.90 6.34 -12.74
N LYS A 305 7.20 6.49 -13.00
CA LYS A 305 7.82 6.15 -14.29
C LYS A 305 7.83 4.65 -14.57
N GLN A 306 7.74 3.77 -13.56
CA GLN A 306 7.75 2.31 -13.70
C GLN A 306 6.41 1.77 -14.24
N SER A 307 5.94 2.29 -15.38
CA SER A 307 4.59 2.02 -15.90
C SER A 307 4.32 0.57 -16.29
N ASP A 308 5.38 -0.19 -16.60
CA ASP A 308 5.24 -1.59 -17.03
C ASP A 308 4.99 -2.56 -15.87
N THR A 309 5.28 -2.13 -14.65
CA THR A 309 5.19 -2.95 -13.44
C THR A 309 4.29 -2.33 -12.36
N VAL A 310 4.35 -1.01 -12.20
CA VAL A 310 3.57 -0.26 -11.21
C VAL A 310 2.22 0.15 -11.80
N ALA A 311 1.15 -0.46 -11.30
CA ALA A 311 -0.21 -0.09 -11.70
C ALA A 311 -0.64 1.24 -11.04
N SER A 312 -0.46 1.38 -9.72
CA SER A 312 -0.84 2.60 -9.00
C SER A 312 -0.01 2.76 -7.74
N THR A 313 0.64 3.91 -7.58
CA THR A 313 1.47 4.19 -6.40
C THR A 313 0.62 4.74 -5.26
N ILE A 314 0.70 4.10 -4.09
CA ILE A 314 -0.04 4.52 -2.89
C ILE A 314 0.74 5.65 -2.20
N ILE A 315 0.20 6.86 -2.28
CA ILE A 315 0.72 8.03 -1.58
C ILE A 315 -0.07 8.29 -0.30
N GLY A 316 0.55 8.92 0.67
CA GLY A 316 -0.08 9.39 1.89
C GLY A 316 0.50 10.74 2.30
N ALA A 317 -0.32 11.55 2.96
CA ALA A 317 0.06 12.87 3.44
C ALA A 317 -0.55 13.14 4.82
N THR A 318 0.08 14.00 5.61
CA THR A 318 -0.47 14.51 6.87
C THR A 318 -0.96 15.95 6.76
N SER A 319 -0.83 16.56 5.57
CA SER A 319 -1.41 17.87 5.24
C SER A 319 -1.78 17.93 3.76
N VAL A 320 -2.69 18.84 3.40
CA VAL A 320 -3.06 19.10 2.01
C VAL A 320 -1.88 19.59 1.19
N ALA A 321 -0.99 20.39 1.78
CA ALA A 321 0.21 20.87 1.09
C ALA A 321 1.12 19.70 0.66
N GLN A 322 1.37 18.73 1.56
CA GLN A 322 2.11 17.50 1.22
C GLN A 322 1.38 16.66 0.17
N LEU A 323 0.06 16.58 0.25
CA LEU A 323 -0.73 15.84 -0.74
C LEU A 323 -0.58 16.46 -2.13
N ARG A 324 -0.68 17.79 -2.24
CA ARG A 324 -0.49 18.51 -3.50
C ARG A 324 0.91 18.28 -4.06
N GLU A 325 1.97 18.42 -3.26
CA GLU A 325 3.34 18.11 -3.66
C GLU A 325 3.47 16.69 -4.23
N ASN A 326 2.87 15.70 -3.55
CA ASN A 326 2.89 14.32 -3.99
C ASN A 326 2.15 14.11 -5.32
N LEU A 327 1.01 14.77 -5.52
CA LEU A 327 0.21 14.66 -6.72
C LEU A 327 0.83 15.44 -7.91
N GLU A 328 1.45 16.59 -7.65
CA GLU A 328 2.17 17.40 -8.63
C GLU A 328 3.48 16.74 -9.10
N ALA A 329 4.03 15.80 -8.33
CA ALA A 329 5.13 14.96 -8.77
C ALA A 329 4.72 13.99 -9.90
N PHE A 330 3.41 13.79 -10.15
CA PHE A 330 2.87 13.07 -11.29
C PHE A 330 2.89 13.96 -12.55
N ASP A 331 4.09 14.26 -13.04
CA ASP A 331 4.36 15.09 -14.19
C ASP A 331 5.46 14.47 -15.06
N GLU A 332 5.09 14.05 -16.27
CA GLU A 332 6.01 13.40 -17.21
C GLU A 332 7.20 14.27 -17.60
N SER A 333 7.04 15.58 -17.63
CA SER A 333 8.14 16.51 -17.92
C SER A 333 9.23 16.48 -16.86
N LYS A 334 8.84 16.20 -15.61
CA LYS A 334 9.77 15.98 -14.48
C LYS A 334 10.43 14.61 -14.59
N TRP A 335 9.69 13.57 -15.00
CA TRP A 335 10.25 12.22 -15.14
C TRP A 335 11.31 12.10 -16.23
N ALA A 336 11.30 12.94 -17.25
CA ALA A 336 12.34 13.00 -18.27
C ALA A 336 13.71 13.34 -17.69
N ARG A 337 13.77 14.01 -16.52
CA ARG A 337 15.00 14.36 -15.82
C ARG A 337 15.53 13.21 -14.95
N ILE A 338 14.74 12.14 -14.71
CA ILE A 338 15.10 11.03 -13.86
C ILE A 338 16.01 10.08 -14.64
N ASP A 339 17.28 10.02 -14.25
CA ASP A 339 18.28 9.13 -14.81
C ASP A 339 18.34 7.82 -14.00
N ASN A 340 17.76 6.76 -14.57
CA ASN A 340 17.72 5.44 -13.93
C ASN A 340 19.14 4.88 -13.72
N ALA A 341 20.11 5.13 -14.60
CA ALA A 341 21.46 4.61 -14.45
C ALA A 341 22.13 5.18 -13.17
N ARG A 342 21.96 6.46 -12.92
CA ARG A 342 22.47 7.11 -11.69
C ARG A 342 21.75 6.62 -10.43
N ILE A 343 20.44 6.40 -10.51
CA ILE A 343 19.67 5.80 -9.41
C ILE A 343 20.16 4.39 -9.12
N ASP A 344 20.41 3.59 -10.16
CA ASP A 344 20.91 2.22 -10.02
C ASP A 344 22.35 2.19 -9.46
N ASP A 345 23.18 3.19 -9.76
CA ASP A 345 24.51 3.34 -9.15
C ASP A 345 24.41 3.57 -7.65
N ILE A 346 23.52 4.44 -7.20
CA ILE A 346 23.27 4.67 -5.77
C ILE A 346 22.73 3.39 -5.12
N HIS A 347 21.80 2.68 -5.77
CA HIS A 347 21.25 1.44 -5.26
C HIS A 347 22.31 0.34 -5.13
N ARG A 348 23.24 0.21 -6.08
CA ARG A 348 24.35 -0.75 -5.99
C ARG A 348 25.27 -0.48 -4.79
N GLN A 349 25.50 0.79 -4.47
CA GLN A 349 26.32 1.19 -3.31
C GLN A 349 25.58 0.99 -1.97
N CYS A 350 24.26 1.15 -1.96
CA CYS A 350 23.40 1.09 -0.78
C CYS A 350 22.21 0.17 -1.06
N LYS A 351 22.46 -1.13 -1.29
CA LYS A 351 21.45 -2.11 -1.68
C LYS A 351 20.45 -2.33 -0.55
N ASP A 352 19.16 -2.04 -0.82
CA ASP A 352 18.02 -2.20 0.13
C ASP A 352 18.35 -1.78 1.58
N PRO A 353 18.82 -0.55 1.80
CA PRO A 353 19.37 -0.14 3.09
C PRO A 353 18.32 -0.06 4.21
N SER A 354 17.05 -0.30 3.91
CA SER A 354 15.96 -0.42 4.87
C SER A 354 15.69 -1.85 5.32
N LYS A 355 16.44 -2.82 4.81
CA LYS A 355 16.38 -4.23 5.24
C LYS A 355 17.59 -4.54 6.11
N THR A 356 17.36 -5.02 7.33
CA THR A 356 18.40 -5.30 8.35
C THR A 356 18.37 -6.74 8.80
#